data_724b8c9837aa2a1980da5ed5d628ebad
#
_entry.id   724b8c9837aa2a1980da5ed5d628ebad
#
_cell.length_a   1.000
_cell.length_b   1.000
_cell.length_c   1.000
_cell.angle_alpha   90.00
_cell.angle_beta   90.00
_cell.angle_gamma   90.00
#
_symmetry.space_group_name_H-M   'P 1'
#
loop_
_entity.id
_entity.type
_entity.pdbx_description
1 polymer ?
#
loop_
_entity_poly.entity_id
_entity_poly.type
_entity_poly.pdbx_seq_one_letter_code
_entity_poly.pdbx_strand_id
1 'polypeptide(L)'
;AAFGDWAALSPRERGEILRKAYELFIKQIDDIAQLITLENGKAGGDAIGEARYAAEFFRWYAEEAVRSDGHLGIAPATGARILVHQKPAGISVLVTPWNYPAAMGTRKIGPALAAGCPVIVKPASETPLTMLALMPILSEAGVPPGVVNILPSRSSGAVVSKMLSDPRVRVVSFTGSTEVGRKLLHAAADNIVKPAMELGGNAPFIVCKDANIEAAADGLM
;
A
#
# COMPACT_ATOMS: atom_id res chain seq x y z
N ALA A 1 11.01 -3.80 -17.21
CA ALA A 1 11.33 -5.23 -17.41
C ALA A 1 10.42 -6.13 -16.58
N ALA A 2 10.40 -5.99 -15.22
CA ALA A 2 9.66 -6.91 -14.33
C ALA A 2 8.12 -6.88 -14.48
N PHE A 3 7.52 -5.89 -15.13
CA PHE A 3 6.06 -5.81 -15.28
C PHE A 3 5.49 -6.95 -16.11
N GLY A 4 6.07 -7.24 -17.28
CA GLY A 4 5.53 -8.28 -18.17
C GLY A 4 5.50 -9.65 -17.50
N ASP A 5 6.60 -10.04 -16.88
CA ASP A 5 6.75 -11.34 -16.24
C ASP A 5 5.83 -11.47 -15.01
N TRP A 6 5.74 -10.43 -14.16
CA TRP A 6 4.85 -10.42 -13.00
C TRP A 6 3.37 -10.44 -13.39
N ALA A 7 2.99 -9.65 -14.39
CA ALA A 7 1.62 -9.59 -14.90
C ALA A 7 1.18 -10.90 -15.59
N ALA A 8 2.12 -11.67 -16.12
CA ALA A 8 1.87 -12.96 -16.78
C ALA A 8 1.66 -14.12 -15.80
N LEU A 9 2.10 -13.99 -14.53
CA LEU A 9 1.79 -14.98 -13.50
C LEU A 9 0.28 -15.11 -13.31
N SER A 10 -0.18 -16.32 -13.11
CA SER A 10 -1.59 -16.55 -12.76
C SER A 10 -1.96 -15.86 -11.46
N PRO A 11 -3.23 -15.48 -11.26
CA PRO A 11 -3.71 -14.95 -9.98
C PRO A 11 -3.37 -15.86 -8.78
N ARG A 12 -3.41 -17.18 -8.99
CA ARG A 12 -3.06 -18.15 -7.95
C ARG A 12 -1.59 -18.08 -7.56
N GLU A 13 -0.66 -18.01 -8.52
CA GLU A 13 0.77 -17.90 -8.24
C GLU A 13 1.08 -16.63 -7.44
N ARG A 14 0.52 -15.48 -7.83
CA ARG A 14 0.66 -14.23 -7.08
C ARG A 14 0.08 -14.34 -5.66
N GLY A 15 -1.08 -14.98 -5.52
CA GLY A 15 -1.70 -15.23 -4.23
C GLY A 15 -0.83 -16.10 -3.31
N GLU A 16 -0.22 -17.17 -3.82
CA GLU A 16 0.67 -18.02 -3.03
C GLU A 16 1.95 -17.30 -2.58
N ILE A 17 2.49 -16.42 -3.41
CA ILE A 17 3.63 -15.56 -3.02
C ILE A 17 3.22 -14.61 -1.89
N LEU A 18 2.04 -13.98 -1.97
CA LEU A 18 1.54 -13.10 -0.91
C LEU A 18 1.24 -13.87 0.39
N ARG A 19 0.68 -15.08 0.30
CA ARG A 19 0.45 -15.95 1.46
C ARG A 19 1.77 -16.28 2.15
N LYS A 20 2.79 -16.65 1.39
CA LYS A 20 4.13 -16.91 1.94
C LYS A 20 4.75 -15.65 2.55
N ALA A 21 4.55 -14.47 1.95
CA ALA A 21 4.99 -13.20 2.52
C ALA A 21 4.33 -12.94 3.89
N TYR A 22 3.03 -13.21 4.03
CA TYR A 22 2.35 -13.17 5.32
C TYR A 22 2.99 -14.08 6.35
N GLU A 23 3.22 -15.34 6.02
CA GLU A 23 3.78 -16.33 6.94
C GLU A 23 5.20 -15.95 7.40
N LEU A 24 6.02 -15.44 6.48
CA LEU A 24 7.36 -14.95 6.80
C LEU A 24 7.33 -13.68 7.65
N PHE A 25 6.39 -12.78 7.37
CA PHE A 25 6.20 -11.57 8.17
C PHE A 25 5.82 -11.92 9.62
N ILE A 26 4.86 -12.84 9.81
CA ILE A 26 4.44 -13.28 11.16
C ILE A 26 5.60 -13.92 11.93
N LYS A 27 6.50 -14.64 11.28
CA LYS A 27 7.71 -15.20 11.93
C LYS A 27 8.68 -14.13 12.42
N GLN A 28 8.68 -12.96 11.81
CA GLN A 28 9.58 -11.83 12.13
C GLN A 28 8.85 -10.67 12.80
N ILE A 29 7.68 -10.93 13.37
CA ILE A 29 6.78 -9.87 13.85
C ILE A 29 7.40 -9.04 14.98
N ASP A 30 8.13 -9.68 15.89
CA ASP A 30 8.77 -9.02 17.02
C ASP A 30 9.92 -8.09 16.56
N ASP A 31 10.71 -8.53 15.58
CA ASP A 31 11.79 -7.72 14.98
C ASP A 31 11.23 -6.50 14.26
N ILE A 32 10.15 -6.68 13.49
CA ILE A 32 9.46 -5.59 12.80
C ILE A 32 8.84 -4.61 13.81
N ALA A 33 8.21 -5.11 14.85
CA ALA A 33 7.63 -4.26 15.90
C ALA A 33 8.71 -3.47 16.66
N GLN A 34 9.83 -4.09 16.98
CA GLN A 34 10.97 -3.41 17.58
C GLN A 34 11.50 -2.30 16.67
N LEU A 35 11.61 -2.56 15.37
CA LEU A 35 12.05 -1.57 14.39
C LEU A 35 11.07 -0.40 14.29
N ILE A 36 9.74 -0.66 14.30
CA ILE A 36 8.71 0.38 14.37
C ILE A 36 8.89 1.25 15.61
N THR A 37 9.12 0.64 16.77
CA THR A 37 9.39 1.39 18.03
C THR A 37 10.64 2.26 17.90
N LEU A 38 11.72 1.75 17.33
CA LEU A 38 12.99 2.45 17.21
C LEU A 38 12.94 3.65 16.28
N GLU A 39 12.26 3.54 15.12
CA GLU A 39 12.24 4.64 14.16
C GLU A 39 11.05 5.59 14.29
N ASN A 40 9.91 5.10 14.82
CA ASN A 40 8.68 5.89 14.97
C ASN A 40 8.43 6.40 16.39
N GLY A 41 9.02 5.74 17.42
CA GLY A 41 8.75 6.04 18.82
C GLY A 41 7.45 5.43 19.35
N LYS A 42 6.81 4.53 18.61
CA LYS A 42 5.55 3.87 19.00
C LYS A 42 5.76 2.94 20.18
N ALA A 43 4.81 2.90 21.14
CA ALA A 43 4.86 1.98 22.27
C ALA A 43 4.88 0.51 21.77
N GLY A 44 5.60 -0.36 22.51
CA GLY A 44 5.83 -1.74 22.07
C GLY A 44 4.57 -2.53 21.78
N GLY A 45 3.51 -2.38 22.61
CA GLY A 45 2.22 -3.00 22.37
C GLY A 45 1.54 -2.55 21.09
N ASP A 46 1.58 -1.24 20.81
CA ASP A 46 1.02 -0.65 19.59
C ASP A 46 1.85 -1.00 18.35
N ALA A 47 3.17 -1.10 18.49
CA ALA A 47 4.06 -1.52 17.42
C ALA A 47 3.79 -2.98 16.99
N ILE A 48 3.57 -3.89 17.95
CA ILE A 48 3.14 -5.26 17.68
C ILE A 48 1.76 -5.28 17.02
N GLY A 49 0.84 -4.45 17.51
CA GLY A 49 -0.50 -4.28 16.91
C GLY A 49 -0.41 -3.85 15.45
N GLU A 50 0.42 -2.85 15.15
CA GLU A 50 0.67 -2.40 13.79
C GLU A 50 1.32 -3.49 12.93
N ALA A 51 2.34 -4.18 13.43
CA ALA A 51 3.01 -5.23 12.67
C ALA A 51 2.05 -6.36 12.29
N ARG A 52 1.16 -6.78 13.20
CA ARG A 52 0.09 -7.74 12.92
C ARG A 52 -0.88 -7.22 11.86
N TYR A 53 -1.33 -5.99 12.01
CA TYR A 53 -2.20 -5.33 11.05
C TYR A 53 -1.56 -5.22 9.66
N ALA A 54 -0.25 -4.89 9.61
CA ALA A 54 0.51 -4.85 8.36
C ALA A 54 0.58 -6.21 7.65
N ALA A 55 0.79 -7.30 8.41
CA ALA A 55 0.83 -8.64 7.86
C ALA A 55 -0.51 -9.06 7.23
N GLU A 56 -1.64 -8.68 7.86
CA GLU A 56 -2.99 -9.04 7.39
C GLU A 56 -3.27 -8.57 5.96
N PHE A 57 -2.67 -7.48 5.49
CA PHE A 57 -2.84 -7.06 4.10
C PHE A 57 -2.27 -8.08 3.11
N PHE A 58 -1.16 -8.75 3.44
CA PHE A 58 -0.65 -9.81 2.58
C PHE A 58 -1.56 -11.03 2.58
N ARG A 59 -2.11 -11.42 3.74
CA ARG A 59 -3.06 -12.53 3.85
C ARG A 59 -4.33 -12.22 3.07
N TRP A 60 -4.95 -11.07 3.31
CA TRP A 60 -6.18 -10.67 2.64
C TRP A 60 -6.03 -10.66 1.12
N TYR A 61 -4.98 -10.02 0.62
CA TYR A 61 -4.77 -9.91 -0.81
C TYR A 61 -4.22 -11.18 -1.46
N ALA A 62 -3.69 -12.14 -0.71
CA ALA A 62 -3.45 -13.50 -1.20
C ALA A 62 -4.76 -14.19 -1.60
N GLU A 63 -5.82 -13.99 -0.82
CA GLU A 63 -7.15 -14.52 -1.09
C GLU A 63 -7.86 -13.73 -2.20
N GLU A 64 -7.72 -12.40 -2.20
CA GLU A 64 -8.33 -11.53 -3.21
C GLU A 64 -7.69 -11.65 -4.60
N ALA A 65 -6.43 -12.07 -4.69
CA ALA A 65 -5.75 -12.24 -5.98
C ALA A 65 -6.53 -13.13 -6.96
N VAL A 66 -7.20 -14.18 -6.45
CA VAL A 66 -7.98 -15.13 -7.25
C VAL A 66 -9.43 -14.72 -7.47
N ARG A 67 -9.88 -13.59 -6.91
CA ARG A 67 -11.24 -13.05 -7.05
C ARG A 67 -11.30 -11.87 -8.03
N SER A 68 -10.24 -11.68 -8.82
CA SER A 68 -10.21 -10.65 -9.86
C SER A 68 -11.08 -11.07 -11.05
N ASP A 69 -12.39 -11.08 -10.82
CA ASP A 69 -13.39 -11.49 -11.80
C ASP A 69 -13.62 -10.41 -12.86
N GLY A 70 -14.02 -10.85 -14.04
CA GLY A 70 -14.56 -9.98 -15.08
C GLY A 70 -16.08 -9.86 -14.99
N HIS A 71 -16.68 -9.42 -16.08
CA HIS A 71 -18.13 -9.35 -16.21
C HIS A 71 -18.56 -9.90 -17.57
N LEU A 72 -19.62 -10.70 -17.56
CA LEU A 72 -20.33 -11.13 -18.78
C LEU A 72 -21.76 -10.58 -18.73
N GLY A 73 -22.12 -9.79 -19.73
CA GLY A 73 -23.45 -9.20 -19.85
C GLY A 73 -23.99 -9.27 -21.25
N ILE A 74 -25.24 -8.81 -21.41
CA ILE A 74 -25.90 -8.64 -22.69
C ILE A 74 -26.31 -7.18 -22.83
N ALA A 75 -25.99 -6.57 -23.95
CA ALA A 75 -26.41 -5.19 -24.28
C ALA A 75 -27.94 -5.15 -24.50
N PRO A 76 -28.68 -4.36 -23.70
CA PRO A 76 -30.15 -4.40 -23.75
C PRO A 76 -30.73 -4.03 -25.11
N ALA A 77 -30.11 -3.10 -25.82
CA ALA A 77 -30.63 -2.60 -27.09
C ALA A 77 -30.32 -3.50 -28.32
N THR A 78 -29.19 -4.25 -28.27
CA THR A 78 -28.68 -4.97 -29.43
C THR A 78 -28.58 -6.47 -29.25
N GLY A 79 -28.68 -6.97 -27.99
CA GLY A 79 -28.45 -8.38 -27.67
C GLY A 79 -26.98 -8.82 -27.79
N ALA A 80 -26.06 -7.90 -28.06
CA ALA A 80 -24.63 -8.19 -28.14
C ALA A 80 -24.08 -8.65 -26.80
N ARG A 81 -23.17 -9.64 -26.82
CA ARG A 81 -22.47 -10.09 -25.62
C ARG A 81 -21.36 -9.11 -25.23
N ILE A 82 -21.36 -8.71 -23.96
CA ILE A 82 -20.34 -7.84 -23.37
C ILE A 82 -19.45 -8.71 -22.48
N LEU A 83 -18.16 -8.74 -22.77
CA LEU A 83 -17.16 -9.42 -21.95
C LEU A 83 -16.16 -8.39 -21.45
N VAL A 84 -16.02 -8.29 -20.12
CA VAL A 84 -15.07 -7.40 -19.44
C VAL A 84 -14.00 -8.24 -18.77
N HIS A 85 -12.75 -7.97 -19.09
CA HIS A 85 -11.58 -8.57 -18.45
C HIS A 85 -10.85 -7.54 -17.58
N GLN A 86 -10.50 -7.92 -16.35
CA GLN A 86 -9.59 -7.16 -15.51
C GLN A 86 -8.14 -7.42 -15.95
N LYS A 87 -7.35 -6.35 -16.05
CA LYS A 87 -5.92 -6.43 -16.41
C LYS A 87 -5.09 -5.57 -15.46
N PRO A 88 -3.82 -5.96 -15.19
CA PRO A 88 -2.89 -5.10 -14.46
C PRO A 88 -2.80 -3.71 -15.09
N ALA A 89 -2.93 -2.67 -14.27
CA ALA A 89 -2.93 -1.28 -14.76
C ALA A 89 -1.53 -0.84 -15.25
N GLY A 90 -0.47 -1.35 -14.64
CA GLY A 90 0.92 -0.97 -14.90
C GLY A 90 1.70 -0.69 -13.62
N ILE A 91 2.77 0.08 -13.72
CA ILE A 91 3.61 0.44 -12.56
C ILE A 91 2.83 1.36 -11.63
N SER A 92 2.82 1.04 -10.32
CA SER A 92 2.17 1.82 -9.28
C SER A 92 3.22 2.52 -8.40
N VAL A 93 3.09 3.83 -8.22
CA VAL A 93 3.88 4.62 -7.27
C VAL A 93 3.11 4.71 -5.96
N LEU A 94 3.73 4.28 -4.88
CA LEU A 94 3.14 4.22 -3.54
C LEU A 94 3.89 5.17 -2.61
N VAL A 95 3.21 6.17 -2.07
CA VAL A 95 3.79 7.16 -1.16
C VAL A 95 3.12 7.04 0.19
N THR A 96 3.90 6.77 1.25
CA THR A 96 3.38 6.45 2.58
C THR A 96 3.81 7.48 3.64
N PRO A 97 2.97 7.74 4.65
CA PRO A 97 3.30 8.59 5.79
C PRO A 97 4.17 7.84 6.82
N TRP A 98 4.58 8.57 7.86
CA TRP A 98 5.46 8.08 8.92
C TRP A 98 4.73 7.38 10.09
N ASN A 99 3.44 7.67 10.29
CA ASN A 99 2.71 7.27 11.50
C ASN A 99 2.36 5.76 11.60
N TYR A 100 2.31 5.06 10.46
CA TYR A 100 2.14 3.61 10.38
C TYR A 100 3.13 3.04 9.34
N PRO A 101 4.43 3.00 9.67
CA PRO A 101 5.49 2.72 8.69
C PRO A 101 5.40 1.35 8.02
N ALA A 102 4.90 0.32 8.71
CA ALA A 102 4.66 -0.99 8.12
C ALA A 102 3.32 -1.06 7.40
N ALA A 103 2.23 -0.73 8.12
CA ALA A 103 0.87 -0.97 7.64
C ALA A 103 0.49 -0.13 6.41
N MET A 104 0.94 1.13 6.34
CA MET A 104 0.62 1.97 5.18
C MET A 104 1.34 1.51 3.91
N GLY A 105 2.48 0.83 4.04
CA GLY A 105 3.16 0.19 2.92
C GLY A 105 2.48 -1.09 2.46
N THR A 106 2.30 -2.05 3.36
CA THR A 106 1.70 -3.36 3.02
C THR A 106 0.28 -3.22 2.48
N ARG A 107 -0.51 -2.28 3.02
CA ARG A 107 -1.86 -1.89 2.55
C ARG A 107 -1.90 -1.50 1.07
N LYS A 108 -0.81 -0.95 0.56
CA LYS A 108 -0.70 -0.52 -0.84
C LYS A 108 0.05 -1.55 -1.70
N ILE A 109 1.06 -2.21 -1.14
CA ILE A 109 1.84 -3.25 -1.82
C ILE A 109 0.97 -4.47 -2.10
N GLY A 110 0.24 -4.98 -1.09
CA GLY A 110 -0.59 -6.18 -1.21
C GLY A 110 -1.55 -6.14 -2.41
N PRO A 111 -2.47 -5.17 -2.50
CA PRO A 111 -3.39 -5.08 -3.62
C PRO A 111 -2.72 -4.87 -4.97
N ALA A 112 -1.64 -4.08 -5.03
CA ALA A 112 -0.92 -3.86 -6.28
C ALA A 112 -0.30 -5.16 -6.81
N LEU A 113 0.36 -5.93 -5.94
CA LEU A 113 0.95 -7.22 -6.30
C LEU A 113 -0.13 -8.25 -6.69
N ALA A 114 -1.22 -8.34 -5.93
CA ALA A 114 -2.35 -9.22 -6.24
C ALA A 114 -2.92 -8.92 -7.64
N ALA A 115 -3.04 -7.63 -7.99
CA ALA A 115 -3.51 -7.18 -9.29
C ALA A 115 -2.48 -7.35 -10.44
N GLY A 116 -1.26 -7.83 -10.16
CA GLY A 116 -0.20 -8.00 -11.16
C GLY A 116 0.58 -6.71 -11.48
N CYS A 117 0.53 -5.70 -10.61
CA CYS A 117 1.19 -4.42 -10.79
C CYS A 117 2.49 -4.35 -9.97
N PRO A 118 3.67 -4.13 -10.58
CA PRO A 118 4.88 -3.82 -9.84
C PRO A 118 4.78 -2.43 -9.19
N VAL A 119 5.55 -2.25 -8.12
CA VAL A 119 5.46 -1.06 -7.28
C VAL A 119 6.81 -0.37 -7.09
N ILE A 120 6.76 0.96 -6.98
CA ILE A 120 7.83 1.79 -6.46
C ILE A 120 7.29 2.47 -5.21
N VAL A 121 7.84 2.11 -4.05
CA VAL A 121 7.41 2.65 -2.75
C VAL A 121 8.36 3.76 -2.33
N LYS A 122 7.81 4.93 -2.08
CA LYS A 122 8.53 6.05 -1.44
C LYS A 122 8.03 6.16 0.01
N PRO A 123 8.73 5.56 0.98
CA PRO A 123 8.38 5.70 2.39
C PRO A 123 8.65 7.11 2.90
N ALA A 124 8.05 7.48 4.02
CA ALA A 124 8.39 8.72 4.71
C ALA A 124 9.90 8.79 5.01
N SER A 125 10.43 10.00 5.03
CA SER A 125 11.88 10.20 5.27
C SER A 125 12.27 9.87 6.71
N GLU A 126 11.31 9.99 7.60
CA GLU A 126 11.42 9.78 9.04
C GLU A 126 11.46 8.30 9.42
N THR A 127 10.75 7.45 8.66
CA THR A 127 10.55 6.03 8.98
C THR A 127 10.77 5.13 7.75
N PRO A 128 11.98 5.12 7.17
CA PRO A 128 12.26 4.30 5.99
C PRO A 128 12.65 2.85 6.32
N LEU A 129 13.15 2.58 7.53
CA LEU A 129 13.80 1.30 7.86
C LEU A 129 12.81 0.15 7.94
N THR A 130 11.65 0.38 8.56
CA THR A 130 10.57 -0.62 8.62
C THR A 130 10.15 -1.06 7.20
N MET A 131 10.03 -0.10 6.27
CA MET A 131 9.70 -0.44 4.89
C MET A 131 10.82 -1.22 4.19
N LEU A 132 12.08 -0.84 4.43
CA LEU A 132 13.24 -1.56 3.87
C LEU A 132 13.34 -2.99 4.42
N ALA A 133 12.98 -3.22 5.69
CA ALA A 133 12.97 -4.54 6.32
C ALA A 133 11.95 -5.52 5.68
N LEU A 134 10.98 -5.03 4.91
CA LEU A 134 10.07 -5.89 4.15
C LEU A 134 10.76 -6.53 2.93
N MET A 135 11.86 -5.98 2.43
CA MET A 135 12.49 -6.49 1.21
C MET A 135 13.00 -7.93 1.32
N PRO A 136 13.73 -8.33 2.38
CA PRO A 136 14.10 -9.73 2.58
C PRO A 136 12.91 -10.67 2.64
N ILE A 137 11.84 -10.26 3.36
CA ILE A 137 10.59 -11.05 3.50
C ILE A 137 9.96 -11.29 2.12
N LEU A 138 9.80 -10.24 1.32
CA LEU A 138 9.21 -10.32 -0.01
C LEU A 138 10.08 -11.14 -0.97
N SER A 139 11.40 -10.98 -0.91
CA SER A 139 12.34 -11.75 -1.72
C SER A 139 12.28 -13.25 -1.39
N GLU A 140 12.30 -13.61 -0.09
CA GLU A 140 12.18 -14.99 0.36
C GLU A 140 10.80 -15.60 0.04
N ALA A 141 9.75 -14.78 0.02
CA ALA A 141 8.43 -15.20 -0.42
C ALA A 141 8.36 -15.55 -1.90
N GLY A 142 9.31 -15.06 -2.70
CA GLY A 142 9.39 -15.34 -4.13
C GLY A 142 8.99 -14.15 -5.02
N VAL A 143 8.93 -12.94 -4.47
CA VAL A 143 8.74 -11.72 -5.28
C VAL A 143 10.00 -11.49 -6.13
N PRO A 144 9.89 -11.48 -7.46
CA PRO A 144 11.05 -11.32 -8.33
C PRO A 144 11.71 -9.94 -8.21
N PRO A 145 13.02 -9.82 -8.46
CA PRO A 145 13.72 -8.55 -8.49
C PRO A 145 13.04 -7.54 -9.44
N GLY A 146 12.89 -6.29 -8.97
CA GLY A 146 12.27 -5.21 -9.72
C GLY A 146 10.74 -5.14 -9.67
N VAL A 147 10.06 -6.13 -9.07
CA VAL A 147 8.60 -6.08 -8.85
C VAL A 147 8.26 -5.15 -7.69
N VAL A 148 9.02 -5.20 -6.60
CA VAL A 148 8.93 -4.23 -5.50
C VAL A 148 10.25 -3.47 -5.41
N ASN A 149 10.17 -2.14 -5.39
CA ASN A 149 11.32 -1.25 -5.29
C ASN A 149 11.02 -0.22 -4.20
N ILE A 150 11.85 -0.16 -3.18
CA ILE A 150 11.71 0.82 -2.07
C ILE A 150 12.77 1.90 -2.26
N LEU A 151 12.33 3.14 -2.36
CA LEU A 151 13.18 4.29 -2.69
C LEU A 151 13.10 5.36 -1.60
N PRO A 152 13.87 5.24 -0.51
CA PRO A 152 13.98 6.29 0.50
C PRO A 152 14.61 7.54 -0.11
N SER A 153 14.11 8.72 0.26
CA SER A 153 14.69 9.97 -0.22
C SER A 153 14.33 11.14 0.71
N ARG A 154 15.29 12.01 0.97
CA ARG A 154 15.05 13.30 1.64
C ARG A 154 14.44 14.33 0.68
N SER A 155 14.63 14.17 -0.63
CA SER A 155 14.04 15.02 -1.67
C SER A 155 12.75 14.44 -2.22
N SER A 156 11.80 14.13 -1.34
CA SER A 156 10.57 13.39 -1.64
C SER A 156 9.79 13.95 -2.84
N GLY A 157 9.58 15.26 -2.89
CA GLY A 157 8.84 15.92 -3.96
C GLY A 157 9.48 15.71 -5.33
N ALA A 158 10.80 15.95 -5.44
CA ALA A 158 11.52 15.79 -6.70
C ALA A 158 11.51 14.36 -7.21
N VAL A 159 11.71 13.38 -6.31
CA VAL A 159 11.70 11.96 -6.66
C VAL A 159 10.32 11.52 -7.14
N VAL A 160 9.24 11.87 -6.41
CA VAL A 160 7.88 11.48 -6.80
C VAL A 160 7.46 12.17 -8.10
N SER A 161 7.76 13.46 -8.30
CA SER A 161 7.50 14.16 -9.56
C SER A 161 8.20 13.49 -10.73
N LYS A 162 9.48 13.07 -10.54
CA LYS A 162 10.22 12.34 -11.57
C LYS A 162 9.60 10.98 -11.89
N MET A 163 9.09 10.26 -10.89
CA MET A 163 8.38 9.01 -11.12
C MET A 163 7.06 9.22 -11.89
N LEU A 164 6.27 10.23 -11.51
CA LEU A 164 4.98 10.52 -12.15
C LEU A 164 5.14 11.07 -13.58
N SER A 165 6.29 11.65 -13.94
CA SER A 165 6.58 12.06 -15.32
C SER A 165 6.91 10.91 -16.27
N ASP A 166 7.12 9.69 -15.76
CA ASP A 166 7.37 8.52 -16.60
C ASP A 166 6.04 7.92 -17.11
N PRO A 167 5.83 7.80 -18.44
CA PRO A 167 4.56 7.32 -19.00
C PRO A 167 4.23 5.86 -18.68
N ARG A 168 5.18 5.09 -18.14
CA ARG A 168 4.95 3.71 -17.68
C ARG A 168 4.25 3.65 -16.32
N VAL A 169 4.27 4.74 -15.55
CA VAL A 169 3.52 4.85 -14.29
C VAL A 169 2.05 5.08 -14.59
N ARG A 170 1.19 4.23 -14.05
CA ARG A 170 -0.25 4.22 -14.33
C ARG A 170 -1.11 4.49 -13.11
N VAL A 171 -0.59 4.29 -11.91
CA VAL A 171 -1.29 4.48 -10.64
C VAL A 171 -0.39 5.22 -9.67
N VAL A 172 -0.94 6.16 -8.91
CA VAL A 172 -0.30 6.74 -7.72
C VAL A 172 -1.22 6.56 -6.52
N SER A 173 -0.72 5.92 -5.46
CA SER A 173 -1.42 5.86 -4.18
C SER A 173 -0.64 6.65 -3.14
N PHE A 174 -1.31 7.59 -2.51
CA PHE A 174 -0.75 8.48 -1.50
C PHE A 174 -1.59 8.49 -0.24
N THR A 175 -0.94 8.48 0.91
CA THR A 175 -1.55 8.78 2.21
C THR A 175 -0.72 9.86 2.89
N GLY A 176 -1.37 10.95 3.31
CA GLY A 176 -0.70 12.08 3.95
C GLY A 176 -1.54 13.36 3.97
N SER A 177 -0.88 14.52 4.01
CA SER A 177 -1.58 15.80 4.09
C SER A 177 -2.33 16.14 2.80
N THR A 178 -3.47 16.85 2.93
CA THR A 178 -4.27 17.32 1.81
C THR A 178 -3.48 18.25 0.87
N GLU A 179 -2.57 19.06 1.41
CA GLU A 179 -1.73 19.94 0.61
C GLU A 179 -0.81 19.15 -0.34
N VAL A 180 -0.11 18.14 0.19
CA VAL A 180 0.76 17.29 -0.64
C VAL A 180 -0.08 16.46 -1.62
N GLY A 181 -1.22 15.93 -1.20
CA GLY A 181 -2.15 15.20 -2.08
C GLY A 181 -2.57 16.04 -3.28
N ARG A 182 -2.90 17.32 -3.07
CA ARG A 182 -3.26 18.22 -4.16
C ARG A 182 -2.11 18.44 -5.16
N LYS A 183 -0.86 18.60 -4.66
CA LYS A 183 0.33 18.69 -5.52
C LYS A 183 0.53 17.42 -6.35
N LEU A 184 0.31 16.25 -5.76
CA LEU A 184 0.42 14.97 -6.47
C LEU A 184 -0.68 14.78 -7.51
N LEU A 185 -1.91 15.23 -7.24
CA LEU A 185 -3.00 15.22 -8.22
C LEU A 185 -2.67 16.07 -9.44
N HIS A 186 -2.11 17.26 -9.24
CA HIS A 186 -1.63 18.08 -10.35
C HIS A 186 -0.55 17.37 -11.17
N ALA A 187 0.46 16.79 -10.53
CA ALA A 187 1.52 16.06 -11.23
C ALA A 187 1.02 14.78 -11.93
N ALA A 188 -0.01 14.12 -11.39
CA ALA A 188 -0.62 12.93 -11.97
C ALA A 188 -1.44 13.26 -13.24
N ALA A 189 -2.00 14.47 -13.32
CA ALA A 189 -2.83 14.89 -14.44
C ALA A 189 -2.09 14.94 -15.77
N ASP A 190 -0.80 15.30 -15.78
CA ASP A 190 0.01 15.43 -17.00
C ASP A 190 0.09 14.12 -17.81
N ASN A 191 0.14 12.97 -17.12
CA ASN A 191 0.19 11.64 -17.73
C ASN A 191 -1.09 10.83 -17.49
N ILE A 192 -2.16 11.45 -17.01
CA ILE A 192 -3.45 10.81 -16.69
C ILE A 192 -3.23 9.58 -15.77
N VAL A 193 -2.33 9.73 -14.78
CA VAL A 193 -2.06 8.69 -13.79
C VAL A 193 -3.25 8.57 -12.84
N LYS A 194 -3.78 7.36 -12.67
CA LYS A 194 -4.94 7.12 -11.79
C LYS A 194 -4.55 7.36 -10.33
N PRO A 195 -5.18 8.32 -9.64
CA PRO A 195 -4.89 8.60 -8.23
C PRO A 195 -5.75 7.75 -7.29
N ALA A 196 -5.16 7.34 -6.16
CA ALA A 196 -5.83 6.80 -4.98
C ALA A 196 -5.30 7.56 -3.75
N MET A 197 -6.09 8.50 -3.23
CA MET A 197 -5.67 9.47 -2.23
C MET A 197 -6.37 9.21 -0.91
N GLU A 198 -5.59 9.04 0.16
CA GLU A 198 -6.04 9.03 1.54
C GLU A 198 -5.48 10.27 2.23
N LEU A 199 -6.35 11.19 2.58
CA LEU A 199 -5.97 12.55 3.01
C LEU A 199 -6.47 12.84 4.42
N GLY A 200 -6.08 14.00 4.98
CA GLY A 200 -6.49 14.41 6.30
C GLY A 200 -7.99 14.67 6.41
N GLY A 201 -8.52 14.44 7.59
CA GLY A 201 -9.89 14.72 7.97
C GLY A 201 -9.95 15.40 9.35
N ASN A 202 -11.15 15.70 9.83
CA ASN A 202 -11.35 16.44 11.08
C ASN A 202 -11.15 15.59 12.35
N ALA A 203 -11.42 14.28 12.29
CA ALA A 203 -11.29 13.33 13.41
C ALA A 203 -11.76 13.90 14.76
N PRO A 204 -13.01 14.37 14.90
CA PRO A 204 -13.46 15.05 16.10
C PRO A 204 -13.56 14.10 17.31
N PHE A 205 -13.08 14.54 18.47
CA PHE A 205 -13.33 13.91 19.75
C PHE A 205 -14.31 14.79 20.52
N ILE A 206 -15.52 14.29 20.78
CA ILE A 206 -16.62 15.08 21.36
C ILE A 206 -16.83 14.67 22.80
N VAL A 207 -16.61 15.59 23.74
CA VAL A 207 -16.88 15.43 25.18
C VAL A 207 -18.18 16.16 25.51
N CYS A 208 -19.23 15.41 25.86
CA CYS A 208 -20.51 15.98 26.25
C CYS A 208 -20.43 16.61 27.65
N LYS A 209 -21.38 17.53 27.98
CA LYS A 209 -21.40 18.29 29.24
C LYS A 209 -21.44 17.42 30.49
N ASP A 210 -22.08 16.27 30.40
CA ASP A 210 -22.31 15.30 31.50
C ASP A 210 -21.28 14.13 31.47
N ALA A 211 -20.25 14.21 30.64
CA ALA A 211 -19.21 13.19 30.56
C ALA A 211 -18.30 13.21 31.80
N ASN A 212 -17.77 12.05 32.15
CA ASN A 212 -16.65 11.96 33.08
C ASN A 212 -15.38 12.46 32.39
N ILE A 213 -14.86 13.61 32.87
CA ILE A 213 -13.73 14.29 32.24
C ILE A 213 -12.45 13.47 32.34
N GLU A 214 -12.20 12.78 33.45
CA GLU A 214 -11.01 11.93 33.64
C GLU A 214 -11.05 10.74 32.67
N ALA A 215 -12.17 10.04 32.60
CA ALA A 215 -12.34 8.95 31.62
C ALA A 215 -12.26 9.42 30.16
N ALA A 216 -12.72 10.65 29.89
CA ALA A 216 -12.60 11.23 28.56
C ALA A 216 -11.12 11.57 28.21
N ALA A 217 -10.35 12.06 29.18
CA ALA A 217 -8.92 12.31 29.03
C ALA A 217 -8.14 11.00 28.80
N ASP A 218 -8.42 9.96 29.60
CA ASP A 218 -7.81 8.63 29.42
C ASP A 218 -8.15 8.01 28.05
N GLY A 219 -9.38 8.22 27.58
CA GLY A 219 -9.81 7.73 26.26
C GLY A 219 -9.25 8.51 25.09
N LEU A 220 -8.70 9.71 25.32
CA LEU A 220 -8.04 10.52 24.30
C LEU A 220 -6.55 10.15 24.13
N MET A 221 -5.92 9.68 25.21
CA MET A 221 -4.49 9.29 25.26
C MET A 221 -4.27 7.86 24.77
#